data_f0b17d7c12067d8f73fcb92bf64e4c8f
#
_entry.id   f0b17d7c12067d8f73fcb92bf64e4c8f
#
_cell.length_a   1.000
_cell.length_b   1.000
_cell.length_c   1.000
_cell.angle_alpha   90.00
_cell.angle_beta   90.00
_cell.angle_gamma   90.00
#
_symmetry.space_group_name_H-M   'P 1'
#
loop_
_entity.id
_entity.type
_entity.pdbx_description
1 polymer ?
#
loop_
_entity_poly.entity_id
_entity_poly.type
_entity_poly.pdbx_seq_one_letter_code
_entity_poly.pdbx_strand_id
1 'polypeptide(L)'
;FGVEIAHKDYQEFFIEGNQRYTSTNYQIEGDWSGAAPMLVAGAVAGEVTVENMSRLSLQADTAIIKALINAGAEVESTDTSVTVRRRKLKAFEFDATHCPDLFPALASLAANCEGTSIIYGTERLLHKESNRAATLAEEYAKAGIEIDIDEPNVMRIRGGKIHGCTIDSHGDHRIAMSMAIAALTADAPIVIKGAECVAKSYPSFFDDLEQLLVK
;
A
#
# COMPACT_ATOMS: atom_id res chain seq x y z
N PHE A 1 5.24 11.45 -26.08
CA PHE A 1 4.70 12.75 -26.51
C PHE A 1 5.69 13.56 -27.35
N GLY A 2 6.80 12.95 -27.82
CA GLY A 2 7.78 13.56 -28.72
C GLY A 2 8.69 14.64 -28.10
N VAL A 3 8.75 14.69 -26.76
CA VAL A 3 9.68 15.57 -26.04
C VAL A 3 10.85 14.72 -25.52
N GLU A 4 12.06 15.14 -25.84
CA GLU A 4 13.28 14.52 -25.39
C GLU A 4 13.75 15.12 -24.04
N ILE A 5 14.04 14.23 -23.08
CA ILE A 5 14.60 14.58 -21.79
C ILE A 5 15.82 13.71 -21.58
N ALA A 6 17.00 14.31 -21.62
CA ALA A 6 18.24 13.62 -21.27
C ALA A 6 18.51 13.74 -19.76
N HIS A 7 19.15 12.74 -19.18
CA HIS A 7 19.54 12.79 -17.78
C HIS A 7 20.91 12.15 -17.56
N LYS A 8 21.57 12.56 -16.50
CA LYS A 8 22.78 11.94 -15.99
C LYS A 8 22.49 11.37 -14.60
N ASP A 9 22.38 10.04 -14.52
CA ASP A 9 22.15 9.28 -13.28
C ASP A 9 20.99 9.80 -12.43
N TYR A 10 19.96 10.39 -13.06
CA TYR A 10 18.81 11.06 -12.42
C TYR A 10 19.17 12.20 -11.46
N GLN A 11 20.43 12.67 -11.48
CA GLN A 11 20.90 13.81 -10.68
C GLN A 11 20.79 15.14 -11.44
N GLU A 12 20.94 15.08 -12.75
CA GLU A 12 20.81 16.23 -13.66
C GLU A 12 19.85 15.86 -14.78
N PHE A 13 18.94 16.76 -15.10
CA PHE A 13 18.04 16.64 -16.24
C PHE A 13 18.28 17.79 -17.20
N PHE A 14 18.42 17.47 -18.48
CA PHE A 14 18.53 18.43 -19.55
C PHE A 14 17.32 18.33 -20.46
N ILE A 15 16.59 19.44 -20.58
CA ILE A 15 15.40 19.57 -21.41
C ILE A 15 15.68 20.72 -22.39
N GLU A 16 15.81 20.40 -23.67
CA GLU A 16 16.02 21.40 -24.70
C GLU A 16 14.76 22.25 -24.86
N GLY A 17 14.93 23.56 -25.00
CA GLY A 17 13.83 24.49 -25.20
C GLY A 17 13.17 24.34 -26.57
N ASN A 18 12.01 24.98 -26.75
CA ASN A 18 11.26 25.04 -28.01
C ASN A 18 10.75 23.70 -28.57
N GLN A 19 10.77 22.64 -27.77
CA GLN A 19 10.13 21.38 -28.12
C GLN A 19 8.61 21.52 -28.10
N ARG A 20 7.91 20.64 -28.80
CA ARG A 20 6.44 20.61 -28.84
C ARG A 20 5.93 19.21 -28.57
N TYR A 21 4.88 19.10 -27.75
CA TYR A 21 4.17 17.85 -27.57
C TYR A 21 3.47 17.41 -28.83
N THR A 22 3.59 16.14 -29.17
CA THR A 22 2.86 15.48 -30.24
C THR A 22 1.70 14.69 -29.62
N SER A 23 0.51 14.86 -30.18
CA SER A 23 -0.64 14.06 -29.74
C SER A 23 -0.39 12.59 -30.00
N THR A 24 -0.77 11.76 -29.04
CA THR A 24 -0.65 10.30 -29.13
C THR A 24 -1.82 9.62 -28.46
N ASN A 25 -2.16 8.42 -28.91
CA ASN A 25 -3.07 7.55 -28.20
C ASN A 25 -2.26 6.74 -27.19
N TYR A 26 -2.54 6.92 -25.90
CA TYR A 26 -1.84 6.23 -24.82
C TYR A 26 -2.86 5.65 -23.85
N GLN A 27 -2.75 4.36 -23.56
CA GLN A 27 -3.55 3.72 -22.52
C GLN A 27 -2.81 3.85 -21.20
N ILE A 28 -3.44 4.56 -20.25
CA ILE A 28 -2.90 4.71 -18.91
C ILE A 28 -3.04 3.37 -18.19
N GLU A 29 -1.96 2.88 -17.62
CA GLU A 29 -1.95 1.70 -16.77
C GLU A 29 -2.60 1.97 -15.40
N GLY A 30 -2.99 0.90 -14.67
CA GLY A 30 -3.50 1.02 -13.32
C GLY A 30 -2.46 1.56 -12.34
N ASP A 31 -2.95 2.21 -11.29
CA ASP A 31 -2.12 2.73 -10.20
C ASP A 31 -1.78 1.63 -9.20
N TRP A 32 -0.51 1.22 -9.13
CA TRP A 32 -0.04 0.19 -8.21
C TRP A 32 -0.11 0.63 -6.75
N SER A 33 -0.01 1.92 -6.46
CA SER A 33 -0.17 2.44 -5.11
C SER A 33 -1.62 2.31 -4.62
N GLY A 34 -2.59 2.60 -5.52
CA GLY A 34 -4.01 2.42 -5.24
C GLY A 34 -4.43 0.95 -5.21
N ALA A 35 -3.82 0.09 -6.04
CA ALA A 35 -4.08 -1.34 -6.07
C ALA A 35 -3.56 -2.08 -4.82
N ALA A 36 -2.46 -1.63 -4.22
CA ALA A 36 -1.80 -2.31 -3.11
C ALA A 36 -2.73 -2.66 -1.94
N PRO A 37 -3.55 -1.75 -1.38
CA PRO A 37 -4.49 -2.10 -0.30
C PRO A 37 -5.52 -3.15 -0.73
N MET A 38 -6.02 -3.12 -1.97
CA MET A 38 -6.97 -4.11 -2.48
C MET A 38 -6.33 -5.49 -2.63
N LEU A 39 -5.09 -5.57 -3.10
CA LEU A 39 -4.34 -6.83 -3.18
C LEU A 39 -4.07 -7.40 -1.77
N VAL A 40 -3.78 -6.53 -0.79
CA VAL A 40 -3.66 -6.95 0.62
C VAL A 40 -5.00 -7.44 1.16
N ALA A 41 -6.15 -6.81 0.82
CA ALA A 41 -7.47 -7.32 1.18
C ALA A 41 -7.66 -8.78 0.73
N GLY A 42 -7.26 -9.10 -0.52
CA GLY A 42 -7.28 -10.47 -1.03
C GLY A 42 -6.42 -11.43 -0.19
N ALA A 43 -5.22 -10.99 0.22
CA ALA A 43 -4.30 -11.80 1.01
C ALA A 43 -4.83 -12.10 2.43
N VAL A 44 -5.51 -11.14 3.08
CA VAL A 44 -5.92 -11.26 4.48
C VAL A 44 -7.34 -11.79 4.66
N ALA A 45 -8.26 -11.51 3.72
CA ALA A 45 -9.68 -11.79 3.89
C ALA A 45 -10.26 -12.82 2.91
N GLY A 46 -9.69 -12.96 1.68
CA GLY A 46 -10.31 -13.86 0.70
C GLY A 46 -9.56 -13.96 -0.62
N GLU A 47 -10.18 -13.49 -1.69
CA GLU A 47 -9.61 -13.41 -3.04
C GLU A 47 -9.97 -12.06 -3.66
N VAL A 48 -8.98 -11.39 -4.26
CA VAL A 48 -9.19 -10.15 -5.02
C VAL A 48 -8.40 -10.23 -6.32
N THR A 49 -9.06 -9.85 -7.42
CA THR A 49 -8.42 -9.62 -8.71
C THR A 49 -8.48 -8.13 -9.05
N VAL A 50 -7.33 -7.53 -9.33
CA VAL A 50 -7.23 -6.16 -9.83
C VAL A 50 -6.81 -6.20 -11.30
N GLU A 51 -7.61 -5.55 -12.14
CA GLU A 51 -7.36 -5.46 -13.58
C GLU A 51 -6.58 -4.20 -13.97
N ASN A 52 -6.13 -4.15 -15.22
CA ASN A 52 -5.32 -3.06 -15.78
C ASN A 52 -3.96 -2.90 -15.10
N MET A 53 -3.43 -3.99 -14.52
CA MET A 53 -2.14 -4.03 -13.83
C MET A 53 -1.06 -4.60 -14.74
N SER A 54 -0.26 -3.70 -15.33
CA SER A 54 0.81 -4.13 -16.25
C SER A 54 1.99 -4.75 -15.49
N ARG A 55 2.41 -5.94 -15.92
CA ARG A 55 3.65 -6.57 -15.42
C ARG A 55 4.92 -5.82 -15.84
N LEU A 56 4.82 -4.98 -16.87
CA LEU A 56 5.92 -4.16 -17.38
C LEU A 56 5.91 -2.74 -16.80
N SER A 57 5.04 -2.49 -15.82
CA SER A 57 4.97 -1.19 -15.15
C SER A 57 6.31 -0.81 -14.53
N LEU A 58 6.67 0.46 -14.68
CA LEU A 58 7.85 1.07 -14.05
C LEU A 58 7.52 1.72 -12.70
N GLN A 59 6.28 1.60 -12.23
CA GLN A 59 5.89 2.09 -10.91
C GLN A 59 6.61 1.27 -9.83
N ALA A 60 7.24 1.96 -8.88
CA ALA A 60 8.00 1.30 -7.82
C ALA A 60 7.11 0.39 -6.94
N ASP A 61 5.83 0.73 -6.80
CA ASP A 61 4.86 0.02 -5.97
C ASP A 61 4.42 -1.35 -6.54
N THR A 62 4.86 -1.73 -7.75
CA THR A 62 4.81 -3.13 -8.23
C THR A 62 5.47 -4.09 -7.24
N ALA A 63 6.38 -3.57 -6.41
CA ALA A 63 7.10 -4.31 -5.37
C ALA A 63 6.17 -4.94 -4.32
N ILE A 64 4.89 -4.52 -4.23
CA ILE A 64 3.87 -5.16 -3.36
C ILE A 64 3.73 -6.65 -3.66
N ILE A 65 3.86 -7.07 -4.91
CA ILE A 65 3.82 -8.48 -5.32
C ILE A 65 4.85 -9.31 -4.55
N LYS A 66 6.07 -8.79 -4.44
CA LYS A 66 7.16 -9.47 -3.71
C LYS A 66 6.83 -9.58 -2.21
N ALA A 67 6.28 -8.53 -1.61
CA ALA A 67 5.88 -8.54 -0.20
C ALA A 67 4.78 -9.58 0.07
N LEU A 68 3.76 -9.65 -0.79
CA LEU A 68 2.67 -10.62 -0.69
C LEU A 68 3.18 -12.07 -0.79
N ILE A 69 4.07 -12.35 -1.74
CA ILE A 69 4.70 -13.68 -1.90
C ILE A 69 5.56 -14.02 -0.67
N ASN A 70 6.35 -13.08 -0.17
CA ASN A 70 7.19 -13.28 1.01
C ASN A 70 6.35 -13.57 2.25
N ALA A 71 5.19 -12.91 2.39
CA ALA A 71 4.23 -13.16 3.46
C ALA A 71 3.49 -14.51 3.31
N GLY A 72 3.59 -15.16 2.15
CA GLY A 72 2.98 -16.47 1.90
C GLY A 72 1.59 -16.42 1.29
N ALA A 73 1.13 -15.26 0.79
CA ALA A 73 -0.09 -15.19 0.00
C ALA A 73 0.10 -15.91 -1.35
N GLU A 74 -0.98 -16.43 -1.91
CA GLU A 74 -0.97 -16.93 -3.28
C GLU A 74 -1.19 -15.76 -4.24
N VAL A 75 -0.27 -15.58 -5.17
CA VAL A 75 -0.30 -14.50 -6.15
C VAL A 75 -0.22 -15.07 -7.55
N GLU A 76 -1.19 -14.73 -8.37
CA GLU A 76 -1.25 -15.05 -9.79
C GLU A 76 -1.25 -13.73 -10.58
N SER A 77 -0.38 -13.63 -11.58
CA SER A 77 -0.23 -12.40 -12.37
C SER A 77 -0.26 -12.75 -13.85
N THR A 78 -1.13 -12.06 -14.59
CA THR A 78 -1.17 -12.06 -16.05
C THR A 78 -0.48 -10.80 -16.59
N ASP A 79 -0.57 -10.54 -17.90
CA ASP A 79 -0.02 -9.32 -18.50
C ASP A 79 -0.82 -8.06 -18.09
N THR A 80 -2.07 -8.22 -17.65
CA THR A 80 -3.01 -7.13 -17.41
C THR A 80 -3.75 -7.22 -16.06
N SER A 81 -3.52 -8.25 -15.26
CA SER A 81 -4.23 -8.42 -13.98
C SER A 81 -3.37 -9.10 -12.94
N VAL A 82 -3.71 -8.88 -11.69
CA VAL A 82 -3.12 -9.57 -10.53
C VAL A 82 -4.24 -10.09 -9.66
N THR A 83 -4.19 -11.38 -9.35
CA THR A 83 -5.09 -12.06 -8.40
C THR A 83 -4.30 -12.45 -7.17
N VAL A 84 -4.81 -12.10 -5.99
CA VAL A 84 -4.24 -12.49 -4.70
C VAL A 84 -5.26 -13.27 -3.90
N ARG A 85 -4.83 -14.41 -3.35
CA ARG A 85 -5.68 -15.29 -2.53
C ARG A 85 -5.09 -15.47 -1.15
N ARG A 86 -5.97 -15.49 -0.17
CA ARG A 86 -5.63 -15.76 1.23
C ARG A 86 -4.98 -17.14 1.38
N ARG A 87 -3.88 -17.16 2.10
CA ARG A 87 -3.21 -18.36 2.61
C ARG A 87 -2.79 -18.12 4.05
N LYS A 88 -2.11 -19.08 4.67
CA LYS A 88 -1.51 -18.86 5.99
C LYS A 88 -0.35 -17.86 5.86
N LEU A 89 -0.55 -16.66 6.41
CA LEU A 89 0.43 -15.59 6.34
C LEU A 89 1.47 -15.73 7.46
N LYS A 90 2.72 -15.40 7.14
CA LYS A 90 3.87 -15.40 8.04
C LYS A 90 4.62 -14.07 7.96
N ALA A 91 5.33 -13.75 9.02
CA ALA A 91 6.20 -12.57 9.05
C ALA A 91 7.21 -12.58 7.89
N PHE A 92 7.55 -11.38 7.41
CA PHE A 92 8.41 -11.17 6.27
C PHE A 92 9.35 -9.99 6.51
N GLU A 93 10.43 -9.95 5.73
CA GLU A 93 11.32 -8.79 5.63
C GLU A 93 11.16 -8.15 4.26
N PHE A 94 11.13 -6.80 4.25
CA PHE A 94 10.93 -6.04 3.02
C PHE A 94 11.62 -4.69 3.06
N ASP A 95 12.34 -4.33 2.00
CA ASP A 95 12.91 -3.00 1.82
C ASP A 95 11.96 -2.13 0.97
N ALA A 96 11.33 -1.15 1.62
CA ALA A 96 10.41 -0.19 1.02
C ALA A 96 11.04 1.18 0.76
N THR A 97 12.37 1.31 0.81
CA THR A 97 13.10 2.57 0.61
C THR A 97 12.70 3.25 -0.70
N HIS A 98 12.49 2.48 -1.76
CA HIS A 98 12.13 3.00 -3.09
C HIS A 98 10.62 2.99 -3.39
N CYS A 99 9.81 2.42 -2.49
CA CYS A 99 8.35 2.36 -2.60
C CYS A 99 7.66 2.76 -1.27
N PRO A 100 7.93 3.97 -0.74
CA PRO A 100 7.48 4.38 0.59
C PRO A 100 5.96 4.47 0.73
N ASP A 101 5.22 4.54 -0.37
CA ASP A 101 3.77 4.59 -0.37
C ASP A 101 3.14 3.23 -0.08
N LEU A 102 3.91 2.16 -0.14
CA LEU A 102 3.46 0.83 0.28
C LEU A 102 3.40 0.62 1.80
N PHE A 103 4.07 1.44 2.63
CA PHE A 103 4.14 1.21 4.07
C PHE A 103 2.78 0.97 4.73
N PRO A 104 1.73 1.76 4.46
CA PRO A 104 0.42 1.49 5.08
C PRO A 104 -0.20 0.15 4.65
N ALA A 105 -0.08 -0.22 3.38
CA ALA A 105 -0.55 -1.53 2.90
C ALA A 105 0.28 -2.68 3.49
N LEU A 106 1.62 -2.50 3.59
CA LEU A 106 2.52 -3.46 4.24
C LEU A 106 2.22 -3.60 5.74
N ALA A 107 1.81 -2.52 6.42
CA ALA A 107 1.39 -2.56 7.82
C ALA A 107 0.13 -3.41 7.99
N SER A 108 -0.88 -3.26 7.10
CA SER A 108 -2.07 -4.11 7.12
C SER A 108 -1.74 -5.58 6.88
N LEU A 109 -0.84 -5.86 5.93
CA LEU A 109 -0.38 -7.22 5.65
C LEU A 109 0.34 -7.81 6.87
N ALA A 110 1.31 -7.09 7.42
CA ALA A 110 2.12 -7.53 8.55
C ALA A 110 1.31 -7.75 9.83
N ALA A 111 0.30 -6.89 10.09
CA ALA A 111 -0.62 -7.05 11.21
C ALA A 111 -1.37 -8.39 11.19
N ASN A 112 -1.56 -8.98 10.00
CA ASN A 112 -2.24 -10.27 9.79
C ASN A 112 -1.27 -11.47 9.68
N CYS A 113 0.03 -11.25 9.84
CA CYS A 113 1.04 -12.31 9.76
C CYS A 113 1.32 -12.94 11.13
N GLU A 114 1.69 -14.23 11.16
CA GLU A 114 2.27 -14.83 12.38
C GLU A 114 3.72 -14.37 12.55
N GLY A 115 4.07 -13.77 13.69
CA GLY A 115 5.43 -13.32 14.01
C GLY A 115 5.63 -11.82 13.83
N THR A 116 6.87 -11.38 13.74
CA THR A 116 7.26 -9.96 13.59
C THR A 116 7.85 -9.71 12.21
N SER A 117 7.17 -8.92 11.40
CA SER A 117 7.67 -8.46 10.11
C SER A 117 8.59 -7.26 10.27
N ILE A 118 9.58 -7.12 9.38
CA ILE A 118 10.56 -6.05 9.40
C ILE A 118 10.52 -5.31 8.05
N ILE A 119 10.28 -3.99 8.09
CA ILE A 119 10.19 -3.16 6.90
C ILE A 119 11.23 -2.04 7.02
N TYR A 120 12.12 -1.95 6.03
CA TYR A 120 13.17 -0.94 5.95
C TYR A 120 12.71 0.26 5.10
N GLY A 121 13.22 1.47 5.39
CA GLY A 121 12.97 2.66 4.58
C GLY A 121 12.10 3.72 5.26
N THR A 122 11.93 3.70 6.61
CA THR A 122 11.04 4.61 7.34
C THR A 122 11.45 6.08 7.27
N GLU A 123 12.71 6.41 7.00
CA GLU A 123 13.16 7.80 6.82
C GLU A 123 12.38 8.54 5.73
N ARG A 124 11.88 7.82 4.71
CA ARG A 124 11.06 8.38 3.64
C ARG A 124 9.65 8.78 4.08
N LEU A 125 9.23 8.43 5.30
CA LEU A 125 7.88 8.64 5.82
C LEU A 125 7.68 9.95 6.58
N LEU A 126 8.76 10.61 6.97
CA LEU A 126 8.72 11.83 7.80
C LEU A 126 8.01 13.00 7.11
N HIS A 127 8.08 13.09 5.80
CA HIS A 127 7.60 14.22 5.00
C HIS A 127 6.50 13.80 4.02
N LYS A 128 5.63 12.86 4.42
CA LYS A 128 4.43 12.49 3.68
C LYS A 128 3.25 13.38 4.13
N GLU A 129 2.01 12.96 3.87
CA GLU A 129 0.79 13.67 4.30
C GLU A 129 0.70 13.80 5.83
N SER A 130 1.27 12.84 6.53
CA SER A 130 1.49 12.83 7.98
C SER A 130 2.93 12.36 8.25
N ASN A 131 3.40 12.39 9.50
CA ASN A 131 4.53 11.55 9.91
C ASN A 131 4.05 10.11 9.92
N ARG A 132 4.02 9.49 8.72
CA ARG A 132 3.33 8.24 8.45
C ARG A 132 3.80 7.09 9.32
N ALA A 133 5.09 7.06 9.70
CA ALA A 133 5.61 6.03 10.58
C ALA A 133 5.00 6.14 11.99
N ALA A 134 5.03 7.34 12.58
CA ALA A 134 4.45 7.59 13.89
C ALA A 134 2.93 7.39 13.88
N THR A 135 2.25 7.87 12.83
CA THR A 135 0.80 7.71 12.69
C THR A 135 0.41 6.23 12.60
N LEU A 136 1.13 5.40 11.82
CA LEU A 136 0.89 3.96 11.78
C LEU A 136 1.08 3.32 13.16
N ALA A 137 2.16 3.65 13.87
CA ALA A 137 2.41 3.10 15.21
C ALA A 137 1.29 3.49 16.20
N GLU A 138 0.86 4.75 16.20
CA GLU A 138 -0.21 5.25 17.06
C GLU A 138 -1.55 4.55 16.76
N GLU A 139 -1.96 4.53 15.48
CA GLU A 139 -3.31 4.07 15.12
C GLU A 139 -3.44 2.54 15.21
N TYR A 140 -2.41 1.79 14.84
CA TYR A 140 -2.40 0.35 15.01
C TYR A 140 -2.33 -0.10 16.48
N ALA A 141 -1.69 0.69 17.35
CA ALA A 141 -1.70 0.42 18.79
C ALA A 141 -3.12 0.44 19.37
N LYS A 142 -4.01 1.32 18.89
CA LYS A 142 -5.44 1.36 19.28
C LYS A 142 -6.16 0.06 18.90
N ALA A 143 -5.73 -0.57 17.82
CA ALA A 143 -6.24 -1.86 17.36
C ALA A 143 -5.53 -3.08 17.99
N GLY A 144 -4.63 -2.87 18.95
CA GLY A 144 -3.90 -3.94 19.65
C GLY A 144 -2.69 -4.50 18.89
N ILE A 145 -2.24 -3.83 17.84
CA ILE A 145 -1.06 -4.23 17.04
C ILE A 145 0.13 -3.36 17.41
N GLU A 146 1.22 -3.99 17.80
CA GLU A 146 2.46 -3.34 18.16
C GLU A 146 3.29 -3.03 16.91
N ILE A 147 3.61 -1.74 16.73
CA ILE A 147 4.53 -1.26 15.69
C ILE A 147 5.67 -0.50 16.37
N ASP A 148 6.87 -1.06 16.30
CA ASP A 148 8.10 -0.47 16.82
C ASP A 148 8.85 0.27 15.71
N ILE A 149 9.20 1.54 15.95
CA ILE A 149 9.95 2.43 15.06
C ILE A 149 11.16 3.05 15.76
N ASP A 150 11.62 2.49 16.86
CA ASP A 150 12.73 3.04 17.67
C ASP A 150 14.08 2.88 16.97
N GLU A 151 14.24 1.83 16.16
CA GLU A 151 15.45 1.65 15.36
C GLU A 151 15.39 2.54 14.11
N PRO A 152 16.44 3.35 13.85
CA PRO A 152 16.47 4.22 12.68
C PRO A 152 16.24 3.47 11.38
N ASN A 153 15.37 4.02 10.53
CA ASN A 153 15.05 3.50 9.21
C ASN A 153 14.40 2.09 9.19
N VAL A 154 13.88 1.62 10.33
CA VAL A 154 13.27 0.29 10.49
C VAL A 154 11.88 0.43 11.14
N MET A 155 10.92 -0.36 10.66
CA MET A 155 9.62 -0.57 11.27
C MET A 155 9.44 -2.06 11.53
N ARG A 156 9.18 -2.43 12.79
CA ARG A 156 8.86 -3.81 13.20
C ARG A 156 7.39 -3.90 13.54
N ILE A 157 6.68 -4.83 12.93
CA ILE A 157 5.24 -5.00 13.14
C ILE A 157 5.01 -6.41 13.64
N ARG A 158 4.51 -6.52 14.87
CA ARG A 158 4.12 -7.79 15.44
C ARG A 158 2.67 -8.08 15.08
N GLY A 159 2.48 -9.05 14.21
CA GLY A 159 1.14 -9.49 13.84
C GLY A 159 0.40 -10.16 14.99
N GLY A 160 -0.93 -10.03 14.99
CA GLY A 160 -1.75 -10.51 16.08
C GLY A 160 -3.24 -10.34 15.82
N LYS A 161 -4.02 -10.45 16.89
CA LYS A 161 -5.45 -10.23 16.84
C LYS A 161 -5.74 -8.73 16.75
N ILE A 162 -6.48 -8.34 15.72
CA ILE A 162 -6.88 -6.96 15.50
C ILE A 162 -8.20 -6.72 16.24
N HIS A 163 -8.26 -5.66 17.03
CA HIS A 163 -9.43 -5.29 17.82
C HIS A 163 -10.17 -4.10 17.23
N GLY A 164 -11.51 -4.09 17.44
CA GLY A 164 -12.31 -2.93 17.10
C GLY A 164 -11.90 -1.70 17.89
N CYS A 165 -11.82 -0.55 17.22
CA CYS A 165 -11.41 0.72 17.83
C CYS A 165 -11.89 1.92 17.03
N THR A 166 -11.57 3.12 17.51
CA THR A 166 -11.74 4.35 16.75
C THR A 166 -10.37 4.93 16.47
N ILE A 167 -10.09 5.17 15.19
CA ILE A 167 -8.83 5.73 14.69
C ILE A 167 -9.06 7.07 14.01
N ASP A 168 -7.98 7.84 13.84
CA ASP A 168 -7.95 9.05 13.03
C ASP A 168 -7.07 8.83 11.81
N SER A 169 -7.55 9.24 10.63
CA SER A 169 -6.75 9.18 9.40
C SER A 169 -5.61 10.21 9.37
N HIS A 170 -5.65 11.22 10.23
CA HIS A 170 -4.75 12.38 10.20
C HIS A 170 -4.72 13.09 8.82
N GLY A 171 -5.82 12.99 8.05
CA GLY A 171 -5.89 13.50 6.68
C GLY A 171 -5.04 12.74 5.68
N ASP A 172 -4.45 11.61 6.08
CA ASP A 172 -3.68 10.73 5.21
C ASP A 172 -4.57 9.59 4.69
N HIS A 173 -4.87 9.66 3.39
CA HIS A 173 -5.72 8.68 2.71
C HIS A 173 -5.19 7.24 2.81
N ARG A 174 -3.87 7.05 2.86
CA ARG A 174 -3.27 5.71 2.96
C ARG A 174 -3.39 5.12 4.37
N ILE A 175 -3.43 5.95 5.40
CA ILE A 175 -3.76 5.52 6.77
C ILE A 175 -5.22 5.04 6.82
N ALA A 176 -6.14 5.84 6.26
CA ALA A 176 -7.55 5.46 6.20
C ALA A 176 -7.75 4.11 5.47
N MET A 177 -7.13 3.94 4.27
CA MET A 177 -7.19 2.69 3.51
C MET A 177 -6.57 1.51 4.27
N SER A 178 -5.41 1.71 4.91
CA SER A 178 -4.74 0.68 5.70
C SER A 178 -5.62 0.16 6.83
N MET A 179 -6.26 1.06 7.58
CA MET A 179 -7.12 0.68 8.69
C MET A 179 -8.44 0.06 8.22
N ALA A 180 -8.94 0.43 7.04
CA ALA A 180 -10.09 -0.24 6.42
C ALA A 180 -9.76 -1.69 6.04
N ILE A 181 -8.55 -1.95 5.54
CA ILE A 181 -8.09 -3.33 5.26
C ILE A 181 -7.89 -4.12 6.57
N ALA A 182 -7.33 -3.50 7.62
CA ALA A 182 -7.20 -4.12 8.93
C ALA A 182 -8.57 -4.50 9.53
N ALA A 183 -9.60 -3.69 9.29
CA ALA A 183 -10.97 -3.95 9.74
C ALA A 183 -11.57 -5.25 9.19
N LEU A 184 -11.11 -5.74 8.03
CA LEU A 184 -11.61 -7.00 7.44
C LEU A 184 -11.37 -8.24 8.31
N THR A 185 -10.42 -8.16 9.23
CA THR A 185 -10.04 -9.27 10.12
C THR A 185 -10.17 -8.92 11.61
N ALA A 186 -10.66 -7.72 11.91
CA ALA A 186 -10.87 -7.26 13.27
C ALA A 186 -12.04 -8.02 13.96
N ASP A 187 -11.96 -8.17 15.28
CA ASP A 187 -13.00 -8.84 16.08
C ASP A 187 -14.24 -7.96 16.37
N ALA A 188 -14.14 -6.66 16.09
CA ALA A 188 -15.23 -5.70 16.21
C ALA A 188 -15.01 -4.54 15.23
N PRO A 189 -16.02 -3.68 14.99
CA PRO A 189 -15.91 -2.58 14.03
C PRO A 189 -14.77 -1.61 14.34
N ILE A 190 -14.06 -1.18 13.27
CA ILE A 190 -13.11 -0.06 13.32
C ILE A 190 -13.81 1.18 12.74
N VAL A 191 -13.87 2.25 13.53
CA VAL A 191 -14.40 3.55 13.12
C VAL A 191 -13.24 4.43 12.66
N ILE A 192 -13.28 4.90 11.41
CA ILE A 192 -12.22 5.73 10.81
C ILE A 192 -12.71 7.17 10.72
N LYS A 193 -12.12 8.08 11.53
CA LYS A 193 -12.37 9.51 11.42
C LYS A 193 -11.58 10.09 10.25
N GLY A 194 -12.19 11.05 9.52
CA GLY A 194 -11.56 11.66 8.35
C GLY A 194 -11.42 10.71 7.16
N ALA A 195 -12.27 9.69 7.06
CA ALA A 195 -12.22 8.67 5.99
C ALA A 195 -12.40 9.26 4.59
N GLU A 196 -13.04 10.43 4.46
CA GLU A 196 -13.24 11.16 3.21
C GLU A 196 -11.91 11.55 2.52
N CYS A 197 -10.80 11.58 3.25
CA CYS A 197 -9.48 11.88 2.69
C CYS A 197 -9.02 10.88 1.61
N VAL A 198 -9.63 9.69 1.51
CA VAL A 198 -9.36 8.72 0.45
C VAL A 198 -9.64 9.30 -0.94
N ALA A 199 -10.55 10.28 -1.04
CA ALA A 199 -10.88 10.95 -2.28
C ALA A 199 -9.68 11.66 -2.94
N LYS A 200 -8.60 11.88 -2.20
CA LYS A 200 -7.35 12.45 -2.72
C LYS A 200 -6.70 11.59 -3.81
N SER A 201 -6.77 10.27 -3.70
CA SER A 201 -6.09 9.34 -4.61
C SER A 201 -6.98 8.20 -5.10
N TYR A 202 -8.00 7.81 -4.34
CA TYR A 202 -8.89 6.72 -4.67
C TYR A 202 -10.33 7.04 -4.21
N PRO A 203 -11.06 7.90 -4.93
CA PRO A 203 -12.39 8.37 -4.51
C PRO A 203 -13.42 7.27 -4.26
N SER A 204 -13.39 6.18 -5.04
CA SER A 204 -14.31 5.05 -4.93
C SER A 204 -13.82 3.93 -4.00
N PHE A 205 -12.75 4.14 -3.22
CA PHE A 205 -12.11 3.07 -2.42
C PHE A 205 -13.09 2.29 -1.54
N PHE A 206 -13.94 2.96 -0.79
CA PHE A 206 -14.89 2.30 0.10
C PHE A 206 -16.01 1.60 -0.67
N ASP A 207 -16.48 2.18 -1.75
CA ASP A 207 -17.50 1.57 -2.62
C ASP A 207 -16.98 0.29 -3.27
N ASP A 208 -15.75 0.32 -3.77
CA ASP A 208 -15.10 -0.84 -4.37
C ASP A 208 -14.82 -1.93 -3.33
N LEU A 209 -14.37 -1.55 -2.13
CA LEU A 209 -14.16 -2.50 -1.03
C LEU A 209 -15.48 -3.16 -0.59
N GLU A 210 -16.55 -2.39 -0.47
CA GLU A 210 -17.88 -2.92 -0.11
C GLU A 210 -18.38 -3.92 -1.15
N GLN A 211 -18.21 -3.63 -2.45
CA GLN A 211 -18.59 -4.55 -3.53
C GLN A 211 -17.85 -5.90 -3.46
N LEU A 212 -16.62 -5.92 -2.96
CA LEU A 212 -15.88 -7.16 -2.76
C LEU A 212 -16.41 -8.00 -1.59
N LEU A 213 -17.04 -7.38 -0.59
CA LEU A 213 -17.56 -8.06 0.61
C LEU A 213 -18.92 -8.72 0.39
N VAL A 214 -19.64 -8.37 -0.66
CA VAL A 214 -21.03 -8.84 -0.94
C VAL A 214 -21.04 -10.16 -1.72
N LYS A 215 -19.89 -10.71 -2.09
CA LYS A 215 -19.75 -12.00 -2.77
C LYS A 215 -19.29 -13.07 -1.79
#